data_2ed97b98ee1e114300a29f6b979224df
#
_entry.id   2ed97b98ee1e114300a29f6b979224df
#
_cell.length_a   1.000
_cell.length_b   1.000
_cell.length_c   1.000
_cell.angle_alpha   90.00
_cell.angle_beta   90.00
_cell.angle_gamma   90.00
#
_symmetry.space_group_name_H-M   'P 1'
#
loop_
_entity.id
_entity.type
_entity.pdbx_description
1 polymer ?
#
loop_
_entity_poly.entity_id
_entity_poly.type
_entity_poly.pdbx_seq_one_letter_code
_entity_poly.pdbx_strand_id
1 'polypeptide(L)'
;MKARKPFWTTAAREDLFDDHIYIALENPAAADRFVFDLEAKVRAFAEGGLTGVKREELGPSLRSFTYQKRIIVFQATEEELIVLRVLHGHQDLSAIDFKQEEN
;
A
#
# COMPACT_ATOMS: atom_id res chain seq x y z
N MET A 1 -16.59 -13.61 -0.33
CA MET A 1 -15.38 -12.89 -0.80
C MET A 1 -14.21 -13.82 -0.71
N LYS A 2 -13.35 -13.77 -1.70
CA LYS A 2 -12.22 -14.69 -1.79
C LYS A 2 -10.98 -14.09 -1.15
N ALA A 3 -10.31 -14.86 -0.30
CA ALA A 3 -9.04 -14.44 0.28
C ALA A 3 -7.98 -14.27 -0.80
N ARG A 4 -7.13 -13.27 -0.64
CA ARG A 4 -6.05 -12.96 -1.56
C ARG A 4 -4.72 -13.00 -0.85
N LYS A 5 -3.65 -13.22 -1.61
CA LYS A 5 -2.29 -13.13 -1.09
C LYS A 5 -1.76 -11.75 -1.38
N PRO A 6 -1.18 -11.06 -0.39
CA PRO A 6 -0.56 -9.75 -0.64
C PRO A 6 0.75 -9.90 -1.40
N PHE A 7 0.96 -9.02 -2.36
CA PHE A 7 2.21 -8.89 -3.09
C PHE A 7 2.61 -7.42 -3.07
N TRP A 8 3.87 -7.14 -2.80
CA TRP A 8 4.38 -5.77 -2.73
C TRP A 8 5.33 -5.51 -3.88
N THR A 9 5.04 -4.47 -4.66
CA THR A 9 5.97 -4.05 -5.72
C THR A 9 7.21 -3.44 -5.10
N THR A 10 8.27 -3.32 -5.89
CA THR A 10 9.50 -2.66 -5.45
C THR A 10 9.21 -1.21 -5.04
N ALA A 11 8.39 -0.50 -5.83
CA ALA A 11 8.04 0.88 -5.50
C ALA A 11 7.32 0.98 -4.16
N ALA A 12 6.40 0.06 -3.87
CA ALA A 12 5.70 0.05 -2.59
C ALA A 12 6.64 -0.25 -1.43
N ARG A 13 7.58 -1.18 -1.62
CA ARG A 13 8.59 -1.50 -0.61
C ARG A 13 9.50 -0.32 -0.33
N GLU A 14 9.88 0.42 -1.37
CA GLU A 14 10.70 1.62 -1.22
C GLU A 14 9.94 2.70 -0.45
N ASP A 15 8.65 2.89 -0.75
CA ASP A 15 7.82 3.82 0.00
C ASP A 15 7.80 3.47 1.49
N LEU A 16 7.63 2.20 1.80
CA LEU A 16 7.58 1.73 3.18
C LEU A 16 8.92 1.90 3.88
N PHE A 17 10.01 1.63 3.17
CA PHE A 17 11.35 1.81 3.69
C PHE A 17 11.63 3.28 3.99
N ASP A 18 11.24 4.18 3.10
CA ASP A 18 11.42 5.62 3.29
C ASP A 18 10.64 6.10 4.52
N ASP A 19 9.41 5.61 4.70
CA ASP A 19 8.62 5.92 5.89
C ASP A 19 9.30 5.41 7.15
N HIS A 20 9.87 4.22 7.10
CA HIS A 20 10.59 3.65 8.24
C HIS A 20 11.78 4.53 8.62
N ILE A 21 12.59 4.93 7.65
CA ILE A 21 13.75 5.78 7.90
C ILE A 21 13.31 7.10 8.54
N TYR A 22 12.27 7.72 7.98
CA TYR A 22 11.80 9.01 8.47
C TYR A 22 11.35 8.93 9.94
N ILE A 23 10.57 7.90 10.28
CA ILE A 23 10.10 7.73 11.65
C ILE A 23 11.26 7.36 12.58
N ALA A 24 12.20 6.54 12.10
CA ALA A 24 13.32 6.07 12.90
C ALA A 24 14.27 7.19 13.30
N LEU A 25 14.30 8.30 12.56
CA LEU A 25 15.12 9.45 12.93
C LEU A 25 14.75 9.99 14.32
N GLU A 26 13.50 9.86 14.71
CA GLU A 26 13.04 10.31 16.03
C GLU A 26 12.78 9.16 16.99
N ASN A 27 12.30 8.01 16.48
CA ASN A 27 11.91 6.89 17.34
C ASN A 27 12.02 5.57 16.58
N PRO A 28 13.17 4.88 16.71
CA PRO A 28 13.39 3.61 16.00
C PRO A 28 12.35 2.53 16.33
N ALA A 29 11.93 2.44 17.59
CA ALA A 29 10.95 1.43 17.98
C ALA A 29 9.59 1.70 17.35
N ALA A 30 9.20 2.97 17.24
CA ALA A 30 7.95 3.35 16.58
C ALA A 30 8.02 3.05 15.08
N ALA A 31 9.20 3.22 14.46
CA ALA A 31 9.39 2.91 13.06
C ALA A 31 9.15 1.42 12.78
N ASP A 32 9.73 0.56 13.61
CA ASP A 32 9.55 -0.88 13.47
C ASP A 32 8.08 -1.28 13.65
N ARG A 33 7.43 -0.70 14.64
CA ARG A 33 6.02 -0.98 14.91
C ARG A 33 5.14 -0.52 13.76
N PHE A 34 5.43 0.64 13.18
CA PHE A 34 4.67 1.16 12.04
C PHE A 34 4.72 0.20 10.86
N VAL A 35 5.90 -0.27 10.50
CA VAL A 35 6.08 -1.20 9.39
C VAL A 35 5.34 -2.51 9.67
N PHE A 36 5.53 -3.05 10.87
CA PHE A 36 4.89 -4.31 11.26
C PHE A 36 3.36 -4.19 11.18
N ASP A 37 2.82 -3.12 11.74
CA ASP A 37 1.36 -2.93 11.78
C ASP A 37 0.79 -2.69 10.38
N LEU A 38 1.49 -1.94 9.54
CA LEU A 38 1.02 -1.70 8.18
C LEU A 38 1.02 -2.98 7.36
N GLU A 39 2.07 -3.79 7.47
CA GLU A 39 2.12 -5.07 6.78
C GLU A 39 1.02 -6.00 7.26
N ALA A 40 0.76 -6.03 8.58
CA ALA A 40 -0.32 -6.83 9.13
C ALA A 40 -1.69 -6.36 8.63
N LYS A 41 -1.87 -5.05 8.49
CA LYS A 41 -3.13 -4.48 7.99
C LYS A 41 -3.35 -4.86 6.53
N VAL A 42 -2.33 -4.78 5.71
CA VAL A 42 -2.41 -5.19 4.30
C VAL A 42 -2.76 -6.67 4.20
N ARG A 43 -2.12 -7.50 5.02
CA ARG A 43 -2.38 -8.94 5.03
C ARG A 43 -3.84 -9.22 5.42
N ALA A 44 -4.32 -8.59 6.46
CA ALA A 44 -5.71 -8.78 6.93
C ALA A 44 -6.70 -8.33 5.86
N PHE A 45 -6.41 -7.21 5.19
CA PHE A 45 -7.26 -6.68 4.13
C PHE A 45 -7.32 -7.68 2.96
N ALA A 46 -6.17 -8.22 2.56
CA ALA A 46 -6.10 -9.19 1.47
C ALA A 46 -6.82 -10.48 1.82
N GLU A 47 -6.57 -11.01 3.00
CA GLU A 47 -7.18 -12.28 3.45
C GLU A 47 -8.68 -12.14 3.62
N GLY A 48 -9.15 -10.96 3.98
CA GLY A 48 -10.58 -10.68 4.11
C GLY A 48 -11.30 -10.51 2.78
N GLY A 49 -10.57 -10.51 1.67
CA GLY A 49 -11.17 -10.33 0.34
C GLY A 49 -11.75 -8.94 0.11
N LEU A 50 -11.27 -7.95 0.85
CA LEU A 50 -11.79 -6.58 0.75
C LEU A 50 -11.28 -5.90 -0.52
N THR A 51 -12.06 -4.96 -1.03
CA THR A 51 -11.75 -4.31 -2.30
C THR A 51 -11.52 -2.81 -2.21
N GLY A 52 -11.67 -2.22 -1.02
CA GLY A 52 -11.41 -0.80 -0.84
C GLY A 52 -12.28 0.09 -1.70
N VAL A 53 -11.73 1.25 -2.06
CA VAL A 53 -12.42 2.27 -2.85
C VAL A 53 -11.81 2.31 -4.25
N LYS A 54 -12.66 2.40 -5.27
CA LYS A 54 -12.19 2.55 -6.65
C LYS A 54 -11.48 3.89 -6.82
N ARG A 55 -10.36 3.87 -7.51
CA ARG A 55 -9.55 5.05 -7.79
C ARG A 55 -9.22 5.13 -9.28
N GLU A 56 -10.26 5.10 -10.12
CA GLU A 56 -10.07 5.11 -11.57
C GLU A 56 -9.45 6.40 -12.07
N GLU A 57 -9.58 7.48 -11.32
CA GLU A 57 -8.91 8.74 -11.65
C GLU A 57 -7.38 8.61 -11.60
N LEU A 58 -6.85 7.62 -10.90
CA LEU A 58 -5.41 7.35 -10.82
C LEU A 58 -4.95 6.35 -11.87
N GLY A 59 -5.86 5.53 -12.38
CA GLY A 59 -5.55 4.55 -13.41
C GLY A 59 -6.59 3.44 -13.45
N PRO A 60 -6.63 2.67 -14.56
CA PRO A 60 -7.61 1.59 -14.72
C PRO A 60 -7.43 0.51 -13.64
N SER A 61 -8.52 0.11 -13.04
CA SER A 61 -8.57 -0.96 -12.04
C SER A 61 -7.81 -0.65 -10.75
N LEU A 62 -7.41 0.60 -10.52
CA LEU A 62 -6.75 0.97 -9.28
C LEU A 62 -7.77 1.16 -8.17
N ARG A 63 -7.37 0.73 -6.98
CA ARG A 63 -8.18 0.82 -5.77
C ARG A 63 -7.28 1.26 -4.61
N SER A 64 -7.89 1.68 -3.52
CA SER A 64 -7.10 2.08 -2.35
C SER A 64 -7.86 1.85 -1.06
N PHE A 65 -7.11 1.81 0.02
CA PHE A 65 -7.65 1.98 1.38
C PHE A 65 -6.67 2.83 2.19
N THR A 66 -7.14 3.41 3.27
CA THR A 66 -6.30 4.28 4.09
C THR A 66 -5.92 3.59 5.39
N TYR A 67 -4.73 3.93 5.89
CA TYR A 67 -4.25 3.46 7.18
C TYR A 67 -3.26 4.49 7.75
N GLN A 68 -3.57 5.05 8.91
CA GLN A 68 -2.71 5.99 9.62
C GLN A 68 -2.13 7.09 8.72
N LYS A 69 -3.01 7.82 8.04
CA LYS A 69 -2.64 8.92 7.13
C LYS A 69 -1.87 8.47 5.89
N ARG A 70 -1.85 7.17 5.63
CA ARG A 70 -1.29 6.63 4.38
C ARG A 70 -2.42 6.18 3.47
N ILE A 71 -2.20 6.32 2.18
CA ILE A 71 -3.09 5.78 1.15
C ILE A 71 -2.37 4.61 0.52
N ILE A 72 -2.94 3.43 0.65
CA ILE A 72 -2.38 2.21 0.06
C ILE A 72 -3.10 1.98 -1.26
N VAL A 73 -2.39 2.20 -2.38
CA VAL A 73 -2.92 2.02 -3.72
C VAL A 73 -2.57 0.62 -4.20
N PHE A 74 -3.56 -0.11 -4.68
CA PHE A 74 -3.37 -1.50 -5.05
C PHE A 74 -4.24 -1.89 -6.23
N GLN A 75 -3.92 -3.05 -6.81
CA GLN A 75 -4.79 -3.77 -7.74
C GLN A 75 -5.15 -5.10 -7.12
N ALA A 76 -6.36 -5.58 -7.37
CA ALA A 76 -6.81 -6.88 -6.90
C ALA A 76 -7.09 -7.79 -8.09
N THR A 77 -6.47 -8.96 -8.09
CA THR A 77 -6.84 -10.05 -8.98
C THR A 77 -7.67 -11.04 -8.18
N GLU A 78 -8.04 -12.17 -8.77
CA GLU A 78 -8.76 -13.19 -8.00
C GLU A 78 -7.93 -13.74 -6.85
N GLU A 79 -6.62 -13.83 -7.01
CA GLU A 79 -5.74 -14.50 -6.07
C GLU A 79 -4.81 -13.57 -5.31
N GLU A 80 -4.57 -12.37 -5.81
CA GLU A 80 -3.58 -11.47 -5.23
C GLU A 80 -4.12 -10.07 -4.99
N LEU A 81 -3.61 -9.45 -3.95
CA LEU A 81 -3.73 -8.01 -3.73
C LEU A 81 -2.33 -7.44 -3.94
N ILE A 82 -2.16 -6.66 -5.00
CA ILE A 82 -0.85 -6.15 -5.42
C ILE A 82 -0.73 -4.70 -4.95
N VAL A 83 0.10 -4.47 -3.93
CA VAL A 83 0.32 -3.12 -3.41
C VAL A 83 1.27 -2.39 -4.34
N LEU A 84 0.77 -1.35 -5.01
CA LEU A 84 1.54 -0.58 -5.98
C LEU A 84 2.31 0.55 -5.33
N ARG A 85 1.70 1.28 -4.39
CA ARG A 85 2.35 2.39 -3.69
C ARG A 85 1.76 2.56 -2.30
N VAL A 86 2.57 3.10 -1.40
CA VAL A 86 2.14 3.55 -0.06
C VAL A 86 2.44 5.04 0.01
N LEU A 87 1.40 5.87 -0.01
CA LEU A 87 1.54 7.31 -0.18
C LEU A 87 0.97 8.07 1.01
N HIS A 88 1.44 9.30 1.20
CA HIS A 88 0.86 10.19 2.20
C HIS A 88 -0.42 10.81 1.65
N GLY A 89 -1.41 11.04 2.51
CA GLY A 89 -2.70 11.54 2.08
C GLY A 89 -2.70 12.94 1.47
N HIS A 90 -1.63 13.72 1.68
CA HIS A 90 -1.53 15.06 1.13
C HIS A 90 -0.55 15.18 -0.05
N GLN A 91 -0.06 14.05 -0.57
CA GLN A 91 0.72 14.08 -1.80
C GLN A 91 -0.20 14.32 -3.00
N ASP A 92 0.37 14.91 -4.04
CA ASP A 92 -0.36 15.07 -5.31
C ASP A 92 -0.36 13.73 -6.03
N LEU A 93 -1.43 12.98 -5.88
CA LEU A 93 -1.55 11.65 -6.45
C LEU A 93 -1.55 11.64 -7.97
N SER A 94 -1.98 12.76 -8.60
CA SER A 94 -2.00 12.84 -10.05
C SER A 94 -0.62 12.84 -10.68
N ALA A 95 0.41 13.19 -9.90
CA ALA A 95 1.80 13.20 -10.36
C ALA A 95 2.52 11.87 -10.17
N ILE A 96 1.85 10.88 -9.56
CA ILE A 96 2.48 9.60 -9.22
C ILE A 96 2.26 8.62 -10.36
N ASP A 97 3.30 7.85 -10.69
CA ASP A 97 3.22 6.77 -11.65
C ASP A 97 2.80 5.48 -10.90
N PHE A 98 1.64 4.96 -11.28
CA PHE A 98 1.12 3.73 -10.68
C PHE A 98 1.31 2.52 -11.59
N LYS A 99 2.24 2.60 -12.50
CA LYS A 99 2.50 1.51 -13.43
C LYS A 99 2.95 0.27 -12.67
N GLN A 100 2.30 -0.84 -12.95
CA GLN A 100 2.67 -2.10 -12.33
C GLN A 100 4.04 -2.54 -12.85
N GLU A 101 4.89 -3.04 -11.95
CA GLU A 101 6.20 -3.53 -12.33
C GLU A 101 6.09 -4.79 -13.18
N GLU A 102 6.93 -4.87 -14.19
CA GLU A 102 7.14 -6.08 -14.95
C GLU A 102 8.40 -6.78 -14.41
N ASN A 103 8.27 -8.05 -14.15
CA ASN A 103 9.41 -8.85 -13.72
C ASN A 103 10.07 -9.54 -14.90
#